data_94ca6e51be7e5f700b9748b2d6f0f5da
#
_entry.id   94ca6e51be7e5f700b9748b2d6f0f5da
#
_cell.length_a   1.000
_cell.length_b   1.000
_cell.length_c   1.000
_cell.angle_alpha   90.00
_cell.angle_beta   90.00
_cell.angle_gamma   90.00
#
_symmetry.space_group_name_H-M   'P 1'
#
loop_
_entity.id
_entity.type
_entity.pdbx_description
1 polymer ?
#
loop_
_entity_poly.entity_id
_entity_poly.type
_entity_poly.pdbx_seq_one_letter_code
_entity_poly.pdbx_strand_id
1 'polypeptide(L)'
;MESTARLETPIAPPSFDWRQLLRDFYDLSKPGIGFYSLLTTATSFWLASTVFHPVLFLHTLIATGLVTCGGGALNQVIEIEADSQMRRTEKRPLPSGRVSPLTGLLFGVLSAAGGVLYMLLFVNGLASLLAILTLGGYLFVYTPLKKKTHLATLIGAFPGAVPILIGWAAVRGSLGPEAWALFAILFLWQIPHFLAIAWMYRKDYARAGFPLLTVIDPEGNRSALQILNYTLALVPVSLLPTLLHMTGAIYFGGALLLGLGFGVAAIRAATQRTNTTAKQLLYASIIYLPVILVLLAVNKI
;
A
#
# COMPACT_ATOMS: atom_id res chain seq x y z
N MET A 1 5.13 -70.11 -1.41
CA MET A 1 5.56 -68.70 -1.55
C MET A 1 4.33 -67.87 -1.90
N GLU A 2 3.61 -67.42 -0.91
CA GLU A 2 2.42 -66.57 -1.09
C GLU A 2 2.86 -65.12 -1.11
N SER A 3 2.70 -64.46 -2.27
CA SER A 3 2.89 -63.04 -2.47
C SER A 3 1.64 -62.29 -1.90
N THR A 4 1.74 -61.77 -0.70
CA THR A 4 0.74 -60.85 -0.16
C THR A 4 0.87 -59.49 -0.85
N ALA A 5 0.08 -59.31 -1.91
CA ALA A 5 -0.14 -57.96 -2.48
C ALA A 5 -0.81 -57.09 -1.42
N ARG A 6 -0.06 -56.10 -0.89
CA ARG A 6 -0.63 -55.03 -0.08
C ARG A 6 -1.54 -54.21 -0.99
N LEU A 7 -2.84 -54.30 -0.77
CA LEU A 7 -3.80 -53.39 -1.35
C LEU A 7 -3.52 -51.99 -0.76
N GLU A 8 -2.97 -51.08 -1.59
CA GLU A 8 -2.86 -49.68 -1.24
C GLU A 8 -4.27 -49.13 -1.01
N THR A 9 -4.52 -48.69 0.22
CA THR A 9 -5.77 -48.00 0.55
C THR A 9 -5.88 -46.73 -0.29
N PRO A 10 -7.01 -46.50 -0.99
CA PRO A 10 -7.21 -45.26 -1.77
C PRO A 10 -7.05 -44.07 -0.87
N ILE A 11 -6.13 -43.17 -1.19
CA ILE A 11 -5.98 -41.88 -0.51
C ILE A 11 -7.31 -41.13 -0.71
N ALA A 12 -8.07 -40.92 0.36
CA ALA A 12 -9.30 -40.17 0.31
C ALA A 12 -8.99 -38.77 -0.29
N PRO A 13 -9.81 -38.27 -1.23
CA PRO A 13 -9.61 -36.93 -1.78
C PRO A 13 -9.59 -35.92 -0.64
N PRO A 14 -8.69 -34.91 -0.69
CA PRO A 14 -8.58 -33.92 0.37
C PRO A 14 -9.94 -33.26 0.59
N SER A 15 -10.42 -33.27 1.85
CA SER A 15 -11.66 -32.64 2.23
C SER A 15 -11.58 -31.15 1.90
N PHE A 16 -12.58 -30.62 1.20
CA PHE A 16 -12.66 -29.22 0.87
C PHE A 16 -12.78 -28.38 2.15
N ASP A 17 -11.74 -27.58 2.46
CA ASP A 17 -11.72 -26.68 3.62
C ASP A 17 -12.11 -25.26 3.19
N TRP A 18 -13.38 -24.91 3.38
CA TRP A 18 -13.90 -23.57 3.09
C TRP A 18 -13.23 -22.47 3.94
N ARG A 19 -12.76 -22.78 5.17
CA ARG A 19 -12.07 -21.83 6.02
C ARG A 19 -10.70 -21.47 5.46
N GLN A 20 -9.99 -22.46 4.94
CA GLN A 20 -8.72 -22.22 4.24
C GLN A 20 -8.94 -21.39 2.97
N LEU A 21 -9.99 -21.70 2.20
CA LEU A 21 -10.33 -20.93 1.00
C LEU A 21 -10.58 -19.45 1.31
N LEU A 22 -11.38 -19.15 2.35
CA LEU A 22 -11.63 -17.77 2.77
C LEU A 22 -10.33 -17.06 3.21
N ARG A 23 -9.43 -17.74 3.92
CA ARG A 23 -8.12 -17.19 4.29
C ARG A 23 -7.28 -16.90 3.06
N ASP A 24 -7.27 -17.80 2.08
CA ASP A 24 -6.50 -17.61 0.86
C ASP A 24 -7.00 -16.40 0.05
N PHE A 25 -8.30 -16.18 -0.08
CA PHE A 25 -8.85 -14.98 -0.72
C PHE A 25 -8.59 -13.71 0.10
N TYR A 26 -8.63 -13.79 1.43
CA TYR A 26 -8.23 -12.69 2.29
C TYR A 26 -6.76 -12.32 2.08
N ASP A 27 -5.85 -13.30 2.01
CA ASP A 27 -4.43 -13.08 1.76
C ASP A 27 -4.17 -12.54 0.34
N LEU A 28 -4.95 -12.98 -0.67
CA LEU A 28 -4.92 -12.43 -2.03
C LEU A 28 -5.27 -10.94 -2.05
N SER A 29 -6.23 -10.52 -1.23
CA SER A 29 -6.68 -9.11 -1.16
C SER A 29 -5.65 -8.15 -0.57
N LYS A 30 -4.53 -8.65 0.00
CA LYS A 30 -3.51 -7.84 0.71
C LYS A 30 -4.11 -6.91 1.77
N PRO A 31 -4.76 -7.45 2.81
CA PRO A 31 -5.58 -6.67 3.76
C PRO A 31 -4.84 -5.52 4.44
N GLY A 32 -3.53 -5.65 4.68
CA GLY A 32 -2.73 -4.56 5.24
C GLY A 32 -2.68 -3.33 4.33
N ILE A 33 -2.50 -3.52 3.01
CA ILE A 33 -2.53 -2.42 2.05
C ILE A 33 -3.95 -1.86 1.94
N GLY A 34 -4.96 -2.75 1.87
CA GLY A 34 -6.37 -2.39 1.84
C GLY A 34 -6.76 -1.49 3.02
N PHE A 35 -6.34 -1.84 4.23
CA PHE A 35 -6.61 -1.05 5.43
C PHE A 35 -6.10 0.39 5.31
N TYR A 36 -4.85 0.59 4.91
CA TYR A 36 -4.29 1.94 4.74
C TYR A 36 -4.95 2.71 3.60
N SER A 37 -5.29 2.05 2.50
CA SER A 37 -6.03 2.67 1.40
C SER A 37 -7.41 3.15 1.85
N LEU A 38 -8.15 2.34 2.60
CA LEU A 38 -9.46 2.72 3.16
C LEU A 38 -9.33 3.84 4.19
N LEU A 39 -8.35 3.76 5.08
CA LEU A 39 -8.11 4.79 6.11
C LEU A 39 -7.80 6.16 5.48
N THR A 40 -6.94 6.21 4.48
CA THR A 40 -6.60 7.46 3.78
C THR A 40 -7.76 8.00 2.97
N THR A 41 -8.51 7.13 2.28
CA THR A 41 -9.76 7.51 1.58
C THR A 41 -10.80 8.06 2.55
N ALA A 42 -11.02 7.41 3.68
CA ALA A 42 -11.97 7.85 4.70
C ALA A 42 -11.59 9.22 5.28
N THR A 43 -10.31 9.40 5.62
CA THR A 43 -9.82 10.67 6.18
C THR A 43 -9.99 11.82 5.19
N SER A 44 -9.62 11.62 3.92
CA SER A 44 -9.74 12.69 2.92
C SER A 44 -11.19 12.97 2.54
N PHE A 45 -12.06 11.95 2.51
CA PHE A 45 -13.50 12.12 2.36
C PHE A 45 -14.07 13.01 3.48
N TRP A 46 -13.71 12.70 4.73
CA TRP A 46 -14.11 13.49 5.90
C TRP A 46 -13.63 14.93 5.80
N LEU A 47 -12.36 15.15 5.45
CA LEU A 47 -11.77 16.49 5.32
C LEU A 47 -12.45 17.30 4.20
N ALA A 48 -12.77 16.68 3.09
CA ALA A 48 -13.43 17.32 1.95
C ALA A 48 -14.89 17.68 2.24
N SER A 49 -15.56 16.98 3.18
CA SER A 49 -16.99 17.12 3.45
C SER A 49 -17.28 18.38 4.25
N THR A 50 -18.17 19.25 3.79
CA THR A 50 -18.80 20.31 4.60
C THR A 50 -19.99 19.75 5.36
N VAL A 51 -20.78 18.90 4.71
CA VAL A 51 -21.84 18.08 5.31
C VAL A 51 -21.49 16.63 5.08
N PHE A 52 -21.58 15.80 6.11
CA PHE A 52 -21.26 14.38 5.99
C PHE A 52 -22.40 13.60 5.37
N HIS A 53 -22.10 12.88 4.29
CA HIS A 53 -23.04 12.02 3.56
C HIS A 53 -22.69 10.53 3.77
N PRO A 54 -23.30 9.83 4.75
CA PRO A 54 -22.90 8.48 5.14
C PRO A 54 -23.07 7.45 4.02
N VAL A 55 -24.09 7.59 3.19
CA VAL A 55 -24.32 6.66 2.06
C VAL A 55 -23.19 6.80 1.02
N LEU A 56 -22.86 8.03 0.60
CA LEU A 56 -21.76 8.27 -0.33
C LEU A 56 -20.41 7.82 0.26
N PHE A 57 -20.21 8.03 1.57
CA PHE A 57 -19.02 7.55 2.28
C PHE A 57 -18.88 6.04 2.18
N LEU A 58 -19.96 5.27 2.46
CA LEU A 58 -19.95 3.82 2.36
C LEU A 58 -19.71 3.35 0.92
N HIS A 59 -20.36 3.96 -0.08
CA HIS A 59 -20.11 3.65 -1.48
C HIS A 59 -18.64 3.86 -1.85
N THR A 60 -18.04 4.98 -1.41
CA THR A 60 -16.63 5.30 -1.68
C THR A 60 -15.70 4.25 -1.08
N LEU A 61 -15.93 3.83 0.17
CA LEU A 61 -15.10 2.83 0.84
C LEU A 61 -15.27 1.43 0.22
N ILE A 62 -16.50 1.00 -0.11
CA ILE A 62 -16.75 -0.28 -0.77
C ILE A 62 -16.01 -0.32 -2.11
N ALA A 63 -16.18 0.72 -2.95
CA ALA A 63 -15.53 0.80 -4.25
C ALA A 63 -14.00 0.77 -4.13
N THR A 64 -13.42 1.59 -3.21
CA THR A 64 -11.97 1.62 -2.97
C THR A 64 -11.46 0.27 -2.47
N GLY A 65 -12.21 -0.39 -1.60
CA GLY A 65 -11.88 -1.72 -1.09
C GLY A 65 -11.83 -2.77 -2.21
N LEU A 66 -12.83 -2.79 -3.10
CA LEU A 66 -12.88 -3.69 -4.26
C LEU A 66 -11.71 -3.44 -5.22
N VAL A 67 -11.43 -2.17 -5.54
CA VAL A 67 -10.30 -1.79 -6.42
C VAL A 67 -8.97 -2.23 -5.81
N THR A 68 -8.76 -1.99 -4.52
CA THR A 68 -7.51 -2.35 -3.83
C THR A 68 -7.35 -3.87 -3.72
N CYS A 69 -8.43 -4.57 -3.41
CA CYS A 69 -8.48 -6.03 -3.37
C CYS A 69 -8.10 -6.63 -4.73
N GLY A 70 -8.75 -6.17 -5.80
CA GLY A 70 -8.47 -6.62 -7.16
C GLY A 70 -7.03 -6.31 -7.59
N GLY A 71 -6.54 -5.09 -7.34
CA GLY A 71 -5.17 -4.69 -7.62
C GLY A 71 -4.14 -5.54 -6.86
N GLY A 72 -4.42 -5.88 -5.60
CA GLY A 72 -3.60 -6.75 -4.76
C GLY A 72 -3.50 -8.18 -5.31
N ALA A 73 -4.64 -8.76 -5.72
CA ALA A 73 -4.71 -10.11 -6.31
C ALA A 73 -4.01 -10.16 -7.67
N LEU A 74 -4.30 -9.22 -8.57
CA LEU A 74 -3.66 -9.14 -9.89
C LEU A 74 -2.14 -8.97 -9.81
N ASN A 75 -1.66 -8.14 -8.88
CA ASN A 75 -0.21 -8.03 -8.67
C ASN A 75 0.40 -9.36 -8.20
N GLN A 76 -0.27 -10.12 -7.32
CA GLN A 76 0.22 -11.45 -6.93
C GLN A 76 0.24 -12.43 -8.11
N VAL A 77 -0.75 -12.37 -9.03
CA VAL A 77 -0.75 -13.17 -10.26
C VAL A 77 0.46 -12.84 -11.15
N ILE A 78 0.77 -11.56 -11.33
CA ILE A 78 1.91 -11.11 -12.14
C ILE A 78 3.26 -11.49 -11.49
N GLU A 79 3.33 -11.53 -10.16
CA GLU A 79 4.57 -11.75 -9.40
C GLU A 79 4.73 -13.18 -8.86
N ILE A 80 3.94 -14.19 -9.30
CA ILE A 80 3.98 -15.58 -8.78
C ILE A 80 5.41 -16.11 -8.72
N GLU A 81 6.16 -16.01 -9.82
CA GLU A 81 7.53 -16.52 -9.92
C GLU A 81 8.48 -15.79 -8.96
N ALA A 82 8.42 -14.45 -8.89
CA ALA A 82 9.26 -13.68 -8.00
C ALA A 82 8.89 -13.93 -6.52
N ASP A 83 7.60 -14.04 -6.23
CA ASP A 83 7.09 -14.32 -4.88
C ASP A 83 7.53 -15.70 -4.38
N SER A 84 7.66 -16.71 -5.26
CA SER A 84 8.14 -18.04 -4.90
C SER A 84 9.63 -18.08 -4.50
N GLN A 85 10.41 -17.10 -4.97
CA GLN A 85 11.84 -16.98 -4.66
C GLN A 85 12.14 -16.21 -3.36
N MET A 86 11.15 -15.59 -2.74
CA MET A 86 11.30 -14.79 -1.53
C MET A 86 10.71 -15.51 -0.31
N ARG A 87 11.49 -15.68 0.78
CA ARG A 87 11.04 -16.32 2.03
C ARG A 87 9.78 -15.70 2.61
N ARG A 88 9.63 -14.37 2.44
CA ARG A 88 8.48 -13.63 2.94
C ARG A 88 7.18 -13.95 2.21
N THR A 89 7.25 -14.32 0.94
CA THR A 89 6.08 -14.44 0.04
C THR A 89 5.87 -15.83 -0.55
N GLU A 90 6.82 -16.75 -0.42
CA GLU A 90 6.75 -18.14 -0.93
C GLU A 90 5.51 -18.91 -0.43
N LYS A 91 5.02 -18.55 0.78
CA LYS A 91 3.84 -19.17 1.41
C LYS A 91 2.52 -18.50 1.04
N ARG A 92 2.51 -17.51 0.14
CA ARG A 92 1.27 -16.91 -0.36
C ARG A 92 0.42 -17.93 -1.13
N PRO A 93 -0.90 -17.71 -1.26
CA PRO A 93 -1.80 -18.66 -1.90
C PRO A 93 -1.40 -19.09 -3.31
N LEU A 94 -0.95 -18.16 -4.14
CA LEU A 94 -0.56 -18.42 -5.53
C LEU A 94 0.80 -19.11 -5.64
N PRO A 95 1.91 -18.63 -5.04
CA PRO A 95 3.20 -19.31 -5.09
C PRO A 95 3.19 -20.71 -4.49
N SER A 96 2.37 -20.92 -3.44
CA SER A 96 2.24 -22.24 -2.78
C SER A 96 1.29 -23.22 -3.50
N GLY A 97 0.63 -22.79 -4.59
CA GLY A 97 -0.31 -23.62 -5.35
C GLY A 97 -1.68 -23.86 -4.68
N ARG A 98 -1.97 -23.23 -3.53
CA ARG A 98 -3.28 -23.37 -2.86
C ARG A 98 -4.42 -22.72 -3.66
N VAL A 99 -4.12 -21.67 -4.40
CA VAL A 99 -5.06 -21.02 -5.34
C VAL A 99 -4.45 -21.10 -6.73
N SER A 100 -5.25 -21.50 -7.74
CA SER A 100 -4.78 -21.54 -9.12
C SER A 100 -4.57 -20.13 -9.68
N PRO A 101 -3.60 -19.90 -10.60
CA PRO A 101 -3.40 -18.60 -11.25
C PRO A 101 -4.66 -18.07 -11.92
N LEU A 102 -5.47 -18.93 -12.54
CA LEU A 102 -6.74 -18.55 -13.17
C LEU A 102 -7.75 -18.06 -12.14
N THR A 103 -7.89 -18.75 -11.01
CA THR A 103 -8.78 -18.32 -9.92
C THR A 103 -8.35 -16.95 -9.37
N GLY A 104 -7.04 -16.77 -9.14
CA GLY A 104 -6.49 -15.47 -8.71
C GLY A 104 -6.72 -14.36 -9.73
N LEU A 105 -6.57 -14.65 -11.02
CA LEU A 105 -6.82 -13.72 -12.12
C LEU A 105 -8.30 -13.32 -12.18
N LEU A 106 -9.22 -14.27 -12.19
CA LEU A 106 -10.67 -14.00 -12.23
C LEU A 106 -11.11 -13.19 -11.02
N PHE A 107 -10.69 -13.59 -9.82
CA PHE A 107 -10.99 -12.85 -8.60
C PHE A 107 -10.47 -11.40 -8.68
N GLY A 108 -9.23 -11.22 -9.11
CA GLY A 108 -8.59 -9.92 -9.24
C GLY A 108 -9.29 -9.02 -10.29
N VAL A 109 -9.60 -9.56 -11.48
CA VAL A 109 -10.27 -8.81 -12.55
C VAL A 109 -11.70 -8.44 -12.14
N LEU A 110 -12.48 -9.39 -11.61
CA LEU A 110 -13.86 -9.12 -11.20
C LEU A 110 -13.92 -8.10 -10.06
N SER A 111 -13.03 -8.20 -9.07
CA SER A 111 -12.96 -7.23 -7.98
C SER A 111 -12.53 -5.84 -8.48
N ALA A 112 -11.48 -5.75 -9.31
CA ALA A 112 -10.97 -4.47 -9.82
C ALA A 112 -11.99 -3.79 -10.75
N ALA A 113 -12.49 -4.52 -11.76
CA ALA A 113 -13.47 -3.98 -12.72
C ALA A 113 -14.80 -3.65 -12.04
N GLY A 114 -15.28 -4.55 -11.17
CA GLY A 114 -16.48 -4.32 -10.36
C GLY A 114 -16.34 -3.08 -9.46
N GLY A 115 -15.19 -2.91 -8.81
CA GLY A 115 -14.89 -1.74 -7.97
C GLY A 115 -14.86 -0.43 -8.75
N VAL A 116 -14.22 -0.41 -9.94
CA VAL A 116 -14.18 0.75 -10.84
C VAL A 116 -15.58 1.10 -11.34
N LEU A 117 -16.35 0.12 -11.82
CA LEU A 117 -17.72 0.32 -12.29
C LEU A 117 -18.63 0.80 -11.15
N TYR A 118 -18.52 0.18 -9.98
CA TYR A 118 -19.27 0.58 -8.79
C TYR A 118 -18.95 2.04 -8.40
N MET A 119 -17.67 2.43 -8.44
CA MET A 119 -17.24 3.81 -8.15
C MET A 119 -17.82 4.80 -9.19
N LEU A 120 -17.85 4.42 -10.45
CA LEU A 120 -18.45 5.25 -11.52
C LEU A 120 -19.96 5.47 -11.31
N LEU A 121 -20.69 4.42 -10.93
CA LEU A 121 -22.15 4.44 -10.83
C LEU A 121 -22.65 5.07 -9.51
N PHE A 122 -21.94 4.85 -8.40
CA PHE A 122 -22.41 5.22 -7.05
C PHE A 122 -21.59 6.33 -6.39
N VAL A 123 -20.47 6.76 -7.00
CA VAL A 123 -19.64 7.86 -6.47
C VAL A 123 -19.56 8.97 -7.52
N ASN A 124 -18.56 8.96 -8.39
CA ASN A 124 -18.47 9.88 -9.54
C ASN A 124 -17.36 9.48 -10.53
N GLY A 125 -17.37 10.12 -11.71
CA GLY A 125 -16.41 9.84 -12.79
C GLY A 125 -14.97 10.17 -12.44
N LEU A 126 -14.69 11.23 -11.66
CA LEU A 126 -13.32 11.60 -11.29
C LEU A 126 -12.70 10.57 -10.33
N ALA A 127 -13.45 10.14 -9.31
CA ALA A 127 -13.00 9.09 -8.39
C ALA A 127 -12.73 7.78 -9.14
N SER A 128 -13.62 7.40 -10.08
CA SER A 128 -13.45 6.21 -10.92
C SER A 128 -12.22 6.33 -11.84
N LEU A 129 -11.97 7.47 -12.45
CA LEU A 129 -10.76 7.73 -13.23
C LEU A 129 -9.50 7.58 -12.40
N LEU A 130 -9.47 8.13 -11.17
CA LEU A 130 -8.35 7.98 -10.24
C LEU A 130 -8.12 6.52 -9.87
N ALA A 131 -9.17 5.72 -9.69
CA ALA A 131 -9.07 4.30 -9.44
C ALA A 131 -8.47 3.55 -10.64
N ILE A 132 -8.88 3.87 -11.88
CA ILE A 132 -8.30 3.32 -13.11
C ILE A 132 -6.81 3.67 -13.21
N LEU A 133 -6.45 4.93 -12.98
CA LEU A 133 -5.06 5.39 -13.02
C LEU A 133 -4.21 4.69 -11.93
N THR A 134 -4.79 4.46 -10.75
CA THR A 134 -4.14 3.69 -9.68
C THR A 134 -3.85 2.26 -10.11
N LEU A 135 -4.86 1.54 -10.62
CA LEU A 135 -4.70 0.17 -11.11
C LEU A 135 -3.70 0.10 -12.26
N GLY A 136 -3.84 0.97 -13.26
CA GLY A 136 -2.96 1.04 -14.42
C GLY A 136 -1.50 1.33 -14.01
N GLY A 137 -1.29 2.35 -13.19
CA GLY A 137 0.03 2.71 -12.66
C GLY A 137 0.65 1.60 -11.82
N TYR A 138 -0.14 0.94 -10.99
CA TYR A 138 0.32 -0.14 -10.14
C TYR A 138 0.64 -1.43 -10.92
N LEU A 139 -0.26 -1.88 -11.78
CA LEU A 139 -0.13 -3.17 -12.47
C LEU A 139 0.77 -3.11 -13.71
N PHE A 140 0.64 -2.06 -14.52
CA PHE A 140 1.31 -1.97 -15.83
C PHE A 140 2.56 -1.10 -15.83
N VAL A 141 2.74 -0.21 -14.84
CA VAL A 141 3.93 0.62 -14.73
C VAL A 141 4.83 0.14 -13.59
N TYR A 142 4.36 0.20 -12.34
CA TYR A 142 5.17 -0.16 -11.18
C TYR A 142 5.61 -1.63 -11.18
N THR A 143 4.67 -2.57 -11.35
CA THR A 143 4.97 -4.02 -11.22
C THR A 143 6.02 -4.49 -12.23
N PRO A 144 5.97 -4.16 -13.53
CA PRO A 144 7.03 -4.53 -14.46
C PRO A 144 8.33 -3.73 -14.25
N LEU A 145 8.25 -2.44 -13.92
CA LEU A 145 9.45 -1.61 -13.69
C LEU A 145 10.21 -2.01 -12.42
N LYS A 146 9.56 -2.62 -11.44
CA LYS A 146 10.20 -3.16 -10.25
C LYS A 146 11.30 -4.19 -10.55
N LYS A 147 11.18 -4.92 -11.68
CA LYS A 147 12.20 -5.84 -12.20
C LYS A 147 13.31 -5.17 -13.03
N LYS A 148 13.16 -3.88 -13.38
CA LYS A 148 14.04 -3.21 -14.34
C LYS A 148 14.80 -2.02 -13.78
N THR A 149 14.31 -1.38 -12.71
CA THR A 149 14.90 -0.12 -12.23
C THR A 149 14.80 0.02 -10.71
N HIS A 150 15.81 0.67 -10.14
CA HIS A 150 15.85 1.07 -8.73
C HIS A 150 14.85 2.20 -8.39
N LEU A 151 14.33 2.90 -9.40
CA LEU A 151 13.30 3.93 -9.21
C LEU A 151 11.91 3.36 -8.88
N ALA A 152 11.77 2.04 -8.86
CA ALA A 152 10.51 1.37 -8.60
C ALA A 152 9.83 1.86 -7.30
N THR A 153 10.59 2.13 -6.24
CA THR A 153 10.04 2.66 -4.98
C THR A 153 9.36 4.02 -5.19
N LEU A 154 9.98 4.92 -5.94
CA LEU A 154 9.43 6.23 -6.26
C LEU A 154 8.19 6.12 -7.16
N ILE A 155 8.28 5.29 -8.20
CA ILE A 155 7.18 5.05 -9.14
C ILE A 155 5.97 4.44 -8.41
N GLY A 156 6.21 3.47 -7.53
CA GLY A 156 5.16 2.81 -6.73
C GLY A 156 4.52 3.71 -5.67
N ALA A 157 5.22 4.76 -5.23
CA ALA A 157 4.66 5.71 -4.27
C ALA A 157 3.53 6.56 -4.90
N PHE A 158 3.52 6.76 -6.23
CA PHE A 158 2.45 7.50 -6.88
C PHE A 158 1.09 6.79 -6.75
N PRO A 159 0.88 5.56 -7.26
CA PRO A 159 -0.39 4.86 -7.09
C PRO A 159 -0.72 4.59 -5.61
N GLY A 160 0.28 4.44 -4.74
CA GLY A 160 0.08 4.26 -3.30
C GLY A 160 -0.50 5.48 -2.59
N ALA A 161 -0.31 6.70 -3.13
CA ALA A 161 -0.85 7.92 -2.57
C ALA A 161 -2.21 8.33 -3.17
N VAL A 162 -2.65 7.75 -4.30
CA VAL A 162 -3.92 8.12 -4.97
C VAL A 162 -5.18 7.87 -4.14
N PRO A 163 -5.28 6.85 -3.26
CA PRO A 163 -6.49 6.64 -2.44
C PRO A 163 -6.96 7.88 -1.66
N ILE A 164 -6.03 8.75 -1.24
CA ILE A 164 -6.40 10.01 -0.57
C ILE A 164 -7.08 11.00 -1.55
N LEU A 165 -6.68 10.99 -2.83
CA LEU A 165 -7.33 11.79 -3.87
C LEU A 165 -8.72 11.25 -4.22
N ILE A 166 -8.91 9.92 -4.16
CA ILE A 166 -10.22 9.28 -4.40
C ILE A 166 -11.23 9.76 -3.36
N GLY A 167 -10.88 9.74 -2.07
CA GLY A 167 -11.77 10.20 -1.01
C GLY A 167 -12.14 11.69 -1.15
N TRP A 168 -11.18 12.53 -1.53
CA TRP A 168 -11.43 13.95 -1.80
C TRP A 168 -12.34 14.16 -3.02
N ALA A 169 -12.00 13.51 -4.14
CA ALA A 169 -12.74 13.59 -5.39
C ALA A 169 -14.19 13.09 -5.25
N ALA A 170 -14.42 12.10 -4.40
CA ALA A 170 -15.76 11.56 -4.13
C ALA A 170 -16.71 12.65 -3.61
N VAL A 171 -16.21 13.60 -2.81
CA VAL A 171 -17.00 14.68 -2.22
C VAL A 171 -17.03 15.93 -3.11
N ARG A 172 -15.84 16.37 -3.56
CA ARG A 172 -15.69 17.67 -4.25
C ARG A 172 -15.86 17.61 -5.76
N GLY A 173 -15.76 16.43 -6.38
CA GLY A 173 -15.76 16.29 -7.85
C GLY A 173 -14.58 16.99 -8.55
N SER A 174 -13.60 17.48 -7.80
CA SER A 174 -12.41 18.21 -8.27
C SER A 174 -11.23 18.02 -7.34
N LEU A 175 -10.01 18.36 -7.79
CA LEU A 175 -8.77 18.25 -7.01
C LEU A 175 -8.18 19.65 -6.83
N GLY A 176 -8.39 20.25 -5.64
CA GLY A 176 -7.80 21.51 -5.23
C GLY A 176 -6.39 21.34 -4.62
N PRO A 177 -5.74 22.48 -4.24
CA PRO A 177 -4.46 22.46 -3.54
C PRO A 177 -4.45 21.61 -2.27
N GLU A 178 -5.58 21.55 -1.58
CA GLU A 178 -5.78 20.77 -0.36
C GLU A 178 -5.63 19.26 -0.62
N ALA A 179 -6.24 18.74 -1.70
CA ALA A 179 -6.11 17.36 -2.10
C ALA A 179 -4.66 16.99 -2.42
N TRP A 180 -3.97 17.88 -3.13
CA TRP A 180 -2.57 17.69 -3.50
C TRP A 180 -1.62 17.80 -2.31
N ALA A 181 -1.92 18.64 -1.30
CA ALA A 181 -1.17 18.67 -0.05
C ALA A 181 -1.27 17.34 0.70
N LEU A 182 -2.48 16.77 0.81
CA LEU A 182 -2.68 15.45 1.42
C LEU A 182 -1.97 14.33 0.63
N PHE A 183 -2.04 14.38 -0.69
CA PHE A 183 -1.32 13.46 -1.58
C PHE A 183 0.19 13.54 -1.35
N ALA A 184 0.75 14.74 -1.28
CA ALA A 184 2.18 14.96 -1.08
C ALA A 184 2.67 14.41 0.26
N ILE A 185 1.87 14.53 1.34
CA ILE A 185 2.19 13.92 2.64
C ILE A 185 2.33 12.40 2.50
N LEU A 186 1.35 11.74 1.88
CA LEU A 186 1.40 10.29 1.67
C LEU A 186 2.56 9.89 0.77
N PHE A 187 2.73 10.60 -0.34
CA PHE A 187 3.78 10.31 -1.32
C PHE A 187 5.17 10.38 -0.68
N LEU A 188 5.46 11.44 0.09
CA LEU A 188 6.75 11.60 0.76
C LEU A 188 6.94 10.58 1.89
N TRP A 189 5.89 10.33 2.68
CA TRP A 189 5.92 9.37 3.79
C TRP A 189 6.26 7.95 3.35
N GLN A 190 5.75 7.52 2.20
CA GLN A 190 5.94 6.14 1.72
C GLN A 190 7.39 5.81 1.39
N ILE A 191 8.18 6.77 0.95
CA ILE A 191 9.53 6.48 0.44
C ILE A 191 10.47 6.02 1.55
N PRO A 192 10.63 6.72 2.70
CA PRO A 192 11.39 6.18 3.83
C PRO A 192 10.84 4.85 4.35
N HIS A 193 9.52 4.70 4.38
CA HIS A 193 8.84 3.46 4.79
C HIS A 193 9.24 2.27 3.89
N PHE A 194 9.14 2.43 2.57
CA PHE A 194 9.49 1.38 1.63
C PHE A 194 10.98 1.10 1.59
N LEU A 195 11.84 2.11 1.73
CA LEU A 195 13.29 1.93 1.82
C LEU A 195 13.68 1.17 3.09
N ALA A 196 13.00 1.39 4.21
CA ALA A 196 13.21 0.61 5.44
C ALA A 196 12.85 -0.88 5.22
N ILE A 197 11.71 -1.18 4.60
CA ILE A 197 11.31 -2.54 4.23
C ILE A 197 12.33 -3.15 3.25
N ALA A 198 12.69 -2.41 2.20
CA ALA A 198 13.62 -2.87 1.19
C ALA A 198 15.01 -3.16 1.78
N TRP A 199 15.46 -2.39 2.76
CA TRP A 199 16.71 -2.66 3.49
C TRP A 199 16.65 -3.95 4.28
N MET A 200 15.58 -4.17 5.05
CA MET A 200 15.41 -5.37 5.87
C MET A 200 15.36 -6.65 5.03
N TYR A 201 14.71 -6.59 3.88
CA TYR A 201 14.51 -7.74 2.98
C TYR A 201 15.39 -7.72 1.72
N ARG A 202 16.51 -6.95 1.73
CA ARG A 202 17.36 -6.78 0.54
C ARG A 202 17.90 -8.09 -0.04
N LYS A 203 18.18 -9.08 0.82
CA LYS A 203 18.62 -10.42 0.37
C LYS A 203 17.52 -11.18 -0.37
N ASP A 204 16.27 -11.04 0.04
CA ASP A 204 15.12 -11.64 -0.63
C ASP A 204 14.86 -10.97 -1.98
N TYR A 205 14.92 -9.65 -2.02
CA TYR A 205 14.78 -8.88 -3.28
C TYR A 205 15.90 -9.18 -4.27
N ALA A 206 17.14 -9.32 -3.81
CA ALA A 206 18.26 -9.70 -4.66
C ALA A 206 18.06 -11.10 -5.26
N ARG A 207 17.56 -12.07 -4.48
CA ARG A 207 17.27 -13.43 -4.91
C ARG A 207 16.17 -13.49 -5.98
N ALA A 208 15.16 -12.65 -5.84
CA ALA A 208 14.07 -12.51 -6.80
C ALA A 208 14.42 -11.61 -8.01
N GLY A 209 15.68 -11.17 -8.14
CA GLY A 209 16.15 -10.36 -9.26
C GLY A 209 15.63 -8.92 -9.31
N PHE A 210 15.17 -8.36 -8.18
CA PHE A 210 14.72 -6.96 -8.12
C PHE A 210 15.88 -6.01 -7.87
N PRO A 211 16.26 -5.11 -8.81
CA PRO A 211 17.33 -4.14 -8.65
C PRO A 211 16.88 -2.93 -7.83
N LEU A 212 16.29 -3.16 -6.65
CA LEU A 212 15.88 -2.06 -5.77
C LEU A 212 17.12 -1.29 -5.29
N LEU A 213 16.94 -0.01 -4.92
CA LEU A 213 18.03 0.85 -4.49
C LEU A 213 18.89 0.18 -3.40
N THR A 214 18.27 -0.44 -2.42
CA THR A 214 18.96 -1.15 -1.31
C THR A 214 19.69 -2.44 -1.73
N VAL A 215 19.44 -2.94 -2.93
CA VAL A 215 20.15 -4.10 -3.51
C VAL A 215 21.38 -3.64 -4.31
N ILE A 216 21.24 -2.58 -5.10
CA ILE A 216 22.33 -2.05 -5.93
C ILE A 216 23.27 -1.08 -5.18
N ASP A 217 22.89 -0.70 -3.95
CA ASP A 217 23.64 0.17 -3.04
C ASP A 217 23.92 -0.59 -1.71
N PRO A 218 24.85 -1.56 -1.74
CA PRO A 218 25.06 -2.46 -0.59
C PRO A 218 25.59 -1.72 0.64
N GLU A 219 26.31 -0.62 0.48
CA GLU A 219 26.76 0.26 1.56
C GLU A 219 25.66 1.13 2.14
N GLY A 220 24.56 1.35 1.37
CA GLY A 220 23.40 2.12 1.78
C GLY A 220 23.59 3.64 1.74
N ASN A 221 24.60 4.16 1.06
CA ASN A 221 24.85 5.60 0.97
C ASN A 221 23.72 6.34 0.26
N ARG A 222 23.29 5.84 -0.91
CA ARG A 222 22.19 6.41 -1.68
C ARG A 222 20.86 6.20 -1.00
N SER A 223 20.67 5.02 -0.40
CA SER A 223 19.44 4.69 0.36
C SER A 223 19.29 5.61 1.57
N ALA A 224 20.37 5.87 2.33
CA ALA A 224 20.41 6.79 3.45
C ALA A 224 20.07 8.23 3.02
N LEU A 225 20.67 8.71 1.92
CA LEU A 225 20.39 10.05 1.37
C LEU A 225 18.92 10.19 0.97
N GLN A 226 18.33 9.19 0.32
CA GLN A 226 16.90 9.22 -0.04
C GLN A 226 16.01 9.23 1.21
N ILE A 227 16.29 8.39 2.22
CA ILE A 227 15.55 8.39 3.49
C ILE A 227 15.56 9.80 4.11
N LEU A 228 16.73 10.44 4.18
CA LEU A 228 16.86 11.78 4.77
C LEU A 228 16.13 12.85 3.95
N ASN A 229 16.34 12.89 2.64
CA ASN A 229 15.75 13.91 1.77
C ASN A 229 14.21 13.87 1.80
N TYR A 230 13.62 12.68 1.69
CA TYR A 230 12.16 12.55 1.69
C TYR A 230 11.56 12.79 3.09
N THR A 231 12.26 12.40 4.16
CA THR A 231 11.81 12.72 5.52
C THR A 231 11.92 14.22 5.80
N LEU A 232 13.01 14.87 5.36
CA LEU A 232 13.18 16.32 5.51
C LEU A 232 12.12 17.10 4.75
N ALA A 233 11.78 16.66 3.52
CA ALA A 233 10.71 17.25 2.73
C ALA A 233 9.31 17.03 3.35
N LEU A 234 9.11 15.87 3.99
CA LEU A 234 7.83 15.51 4.63
C LEU A 234 7.47 16.50 5.77
N VAL A 235 8.45 16.98 6.55
CA VAL A 235 8.18 17.86 7.70
C VAL A 235 7.43 19.14 7.27
N PRO A 236 7.96 19.99 6.38
CA PRO A 236 7.23 21.20 5.96
C PRO A 236 5.94 20.89 5.20
N VAL A 237 5.92 19.83 4.38
CA VAL A 237 4.72 19.43 3.62
C VAL A 237 3.60 18.98 4.56
N SER A 238 3.93 18.35 5.69
CA SER A 238 2.93 17.98 6.70
C SER A 238 2.26 19.18 7.39
N LEU A 239 2.83 20.38 7.28
CA LEU A 239 2.25 21.60 7.85
C LEU A 239 1.29 22.31 6.87
N LEU A 240 1.30 21.93 5.58
CA LEU A 240 0.44 22.55 4.55
C LEU A 240 -1.06 22.51 4.87
N PRO A 241 -1.64 21.45 5.48
CA PRO A 241 -3.05 21.47 5.83
C PRO A 241 -3.47 22.63 6.73
N THR A 242 -2.61 23.06 7.66
CA THR A 242 -2.90 24.25 8.49
C THR A 242 -2.76 25.53 7.68
N LEU A 243 -1.75 25.65 6.82
CA LEU A 243 -1.54 26.81 5.95
C LEU A 243 -2.66 26.98 4.90
N LEU A 244 -3.29 25.88 4.52
CA LEU A 244 -4.45 25.84 3.62
C LEU A 244 -5.79 25.94 4.37
N HIS A 245 -5.77 26.31 5.64
CA HIS A 245 -6.96 26.47 6.49
C HIS A 245 -7.86 25.22 6.57
N MET A 246 -7.28 24.03 6.43
CA MET A 246 -7.99 22.76 6.59
C MET A 246 -8.04 22.32 8.06
N THR A 247 -7.03 22.71 8.85
CA THR A 247 -6.81 22.27 10.23
C THR A 247 -6.25 23.39 11.11
N GLY A 248 -6.45 23.28 12.44
CA GLY A 248 -6.01 24.27 13.42
C GLY A 248 -4.60 24.01 13.98
N ALA A 249 -4.28 24.77 15.05
CA ALA A 249 -2.96 24.78 15.69
C ALA A 249 -2.58 23.44 16.36
N ILE A 250 -3.57 22.64 16.81
CA ILE A 250 -3.31 21.32 17.42
C ILE A 250 -2.69 20.39 16.39
N TYR A 251 -3.25 20.38 15.17
CA TYR A 251 -2.66 19.61 14.06
C TYR A 251 -1.26 20.10 13.73
N PHE A 252 -1.05 21.43 13.64
CA PHE A 252 0.27 22.00 13.33
C PHE A 252 1.34 21.53 14.31
N GLY A 253 1.08 21.69 15.62
CA GLY A 253 2.02 21.24 16.66
C GLY A 253 2.24 19.72 16.64
N GLY A 254 1.17 18.95 16.49
CA GLY A 254 1.23 17.49 16.41
C GLY A 254 2.00 17.00 15.18
N ALA A 255 1.74 17.59 14.00
CA ALA A 255 2.44 17.24 12.76
C ALA A 255 3.94 17.56 12.83
N LEU A 256 4.29 18.72 13.42
CA LEU A 256 5.69 19.10 13.64
C LEU A 256 6.40 18.12 14.56
N LEU A 257 5.81 17.77 15.71
CA LEU A 257 6.40 16.81 16.67
C LEU A 257 6.55 15.42 16.06
N LEU A 258 5.53 14.94 15.34
CA LEU A 258 5.59 13.67 14.64
C LEU A 258 6.67 13.65 13.55
N GLY A 259 6.76 14.74 12.77
CA GLY A 259 7.76 14.92 11.74
C GLY A 259 9.18 14.91 12.29
N LEU A 260 9.42 15.63 13.39
CA LEU A 260 10.72 15.64 14.08
C LEU A 260 11.06 14.24 14.65
N GLY A 261 10.10 13.57 15.29
CA GLY A 261 10.29 12.20 15.79
C GLY A 261 10.61 11.21 14.67
N PHE A 262 9.92 11.32 13.54
CA PHE A 262 10.22 10.51 12.34
C PHE A 262 11.61 10.86 11.78
N GLY A 263 11.99 12.13 11.78
CA GLY A 263 13.32 12.62 11.42
C GLY A 263 14.43 12.01 12.26
N VAL A 264 14.26 11.89 13.56
CA VAL A 264 15.25 11.22 14.46
C VAL A 264 15.40 9.75 14.05
N ALA A 265 14.31 9.03 13.77
CA ALA A 265 14.39 7.64 13.32
C ALA A 265 15.08 7.52 11.95
N ALA A 266 14.80 8.47 11.02
CA ALA A 266 15.42 8.54 9.72
C ALA A 266 16.94 8.80 9.80
N ILE A 267 17.37 9.74 10.65
CA ILE A 267 18.80 10.03 10.89
C ILE A 267 19.51 8.80 11.44
N ARG A 268 18.91 8.11 12.42
CA ARG A 268 19.49 6.87 12.98
C ARG A 268 19.63 5.77 11.94
N ALA A 269 18.58 5.58 11.09
CA ALA A 269 18.64 4.59 10.03
C ALA A 269 19.70 4.94 8.97
N ALA A 270 19.83 6.22 8.61
CA ALA A 270 20.78 6.70 7.63
C ALA A 270 22.24 6.63 8.09
N THR A 271 22.50 6.89 9.38
CA THR A 271 23.86 6.87 9.94
C THR A 271 24.35 5.47 10.28
N GLN A 272 23.51 4.64 10.90
CA GLN A 272 23.91 3.31 11.38
C GLN A 272 23.72 2.20 10.33
N ARG A 273 22.75 2.33 9.44
CA ARG A 273 22.48 1.41 8.30
C ARG A 273 22.35 -0.05 8.70
N THR A 274 21.73 -0.32 9.84
CA THR A 274 21.50 -1.66 10.37
C THR A 274 20.06 -2.12 10.15
N ASN A 275 19.82 -3.44 10.20
CA ASN A 275 18.44 -3.95 10.18
C ASN A 275 17.63 -3.47 11.38
N THR A 276 18.27 -3.26 12.54
CA THR A 276 17.61 -2.75 13.75
C THR A 276 17.10 -1.33 13.55
N THR A 277 17.93 -0.43 13.02
CA THR A 277 17.52 0.95 12.77
C THR A 277 16.54 1.09 11.61
N ALA A 278 16.65 0.24 10.59
CA ALA A 278 15.63 0.14 9.54
C ALA A 278 14.26 -0.31 10.10
N LYS A 279 14.26 -1.27 11.05
CA LYS A 279 13.05 -1.72 11.75
C LYS A 279 12.46 -0.61 12.63
N GLN A 280 13.31 0.18 13.32
CA GLN A 280 12.86 1.35 14.09
C GLN A 280 12.21 2.41 13.17
N LEU A 281 12.83 2.71 12.03
CA LEU A 281 12.26 3.63 11.03
C LEU A 281 10.92 3.10 10.49
N LEU A 282 10.82 1.81 10.22
CA LEU A 282 9.57 1.17 9.80
C LEU A 282 8.46 1.36 10.84
N TYR A 283 8.75 1.11 12.12
CA TYR A 283 7.76 1.31 13.20
C TYR A 283 7.38 2.78 13.35
N ALA A 284 8.35 3.69 13.30
CA ALA A 284 8.08 5.13 13.34
C ALA A 284 7.14 5.54 12.20
N SER A 285 7.34 5.01 10.99
CA SER A 285 6.48 5.30 9.85
C SER A 285 5.07 4.71 10.00
N ILE A 286 4.94 3.51 10.57
CA ILE A 286 3.64 2.85 10.85
C ILE A 286 2.84 3.63 11.90
N ILE A 287 3.52 4.25 12.87
CA ILE A 287 2.87 5.11 13.88
C ILE A 287 2.53 6.49 13.29
N TYR A 288 3.45 7.07 12.54
CA TYR A 288 3.30 8.41 11.97
C TYR A 288 2.01 8.55 11.16
N LEU A 289 1.75 7.63 10.22
CA LEU A 289 0.63 7.79 9.30
C LEU A 289 -0.75 7.75 9.99
N PRO A 290 -1.12 6.76 10.81
CA PRO A 290 -2.40 6.78 11.50
C PRO A 290 -2.57 7.98 12.42
N VAL A 291 -1.51 8.37 13.14
CA VAL A 291 -1.61 9.49 14.09
C VAL A 291 -1.82 10.81 13.35
N ILE A 292 -1.11 11.06 12.24
CA ILE A 292 -1.31 12.30 11.47
C ILE A 292 -2.71 12.33 10.81
N LEU A 293 -3.22 11.18 10.33
CA LEU A 293 -4.58 11.09 9.79
C LEU A 293 -5.66 11.35 10.85
N VAL A 294 -5.46 10.84 12.07
CA VAL A 294 -6.35 11.13 13.19
C VAL A 294 -6.30 12.61 13.56
N LEU A 295 -5.11 13.21 13.65
CA LEU A 295 -4.95 14.64 13.92
C LEU A 295 -5.62 15.52 12.86
N LEU A 296 -5.49 15.15 11.56
CA LEU A 296 -6.22 15.79 10.46
C LEU A 296 -7.73 15.73 10.67
N ALA A 297 -8.25 14.55 11.01
CA ALA A 297 -9.69 14.34 11.15
C ALA A 297 -10.28 15.06 12.37
N VAL A 298 -9.58 15.05 13.51
CA VAL A 298 -10.06 15.62 14.78
C VAL A 298 -9.90 17.14 14.83
N ASN A 299 -8.89 17.68 14.16
CA ASN A 299 -8.61 19.13 14.17
C ASN A 299 -9.03 19.82 12.87
N LYS A 300 -9.96 19.26 12.12
CA LYS A 300 -10.59 19.87 10.95
C LYS A 300 -11.30 21.17 11.33
N ILE A 301 -11.18 22.22 10.48
CA ILE A 301 -11.86 23.52 10.60
C ILE A 301 -13.04 23.58 9.66
#